data_abc4610a758200ba8d2f02bf5bb4d7b6
#
_entry.id   abc4610a758200ba8d2f02bf5bb4d7b6
#
_cell.length_a   1.000
_cell.length_b   1.000
_cell.length_c   1.000
_cell.angle_alpha   90.00
_cell.angle_beta   90.00
_cell.angle_gamma   90.00
#
_symmetry.space_group_name_H-M   'P 1'
#
loop_
_entity.id
_entity.type
_entity.pdbx_description
1 polymer ?
#
loop_
_entity_poly.entity_id
_entity_poly.type
_entity_poly.pdbx_seq_one_letter_code
_entity_poly.pdbx_strand_id
1 'polypeptide(L)'
;VTPEWSRAASIYFQSGLVRRASIRGFWPLFFVRLVTDINLSPLQLVALGTVMEITILLMEVPTGVVADVYSRKWSVVMSYLIMGTAIVLSALISPYWLLVVAQILMGFGNTFETGAETAWITSEIGSPGATEPLILRRARWQLIAGVVGIVFWAGLAALTTLSTALVLIGVVYAGWGLWLAVRMPETNFTRRAGEGYGGSIAMFRSGFGQARTIPALRILVMVMFIGGLAKEAIDRLDVQRLVDVGLPTDIDEVVVIGAITAAKMLLAAGLLAVTRNRISGSGVVMSLALMMAGTALGVVLLAHMELLALTALGLMLQGGFLTATEPLVTTWANNFASDNARATVHSFMGQSEAFGEILGGVALGVVAQIFTVPTAMTFSAILFFAAAVIAATARQSWSTPTRPGGCVS
;
A
#
# COMPACT_ATOMS: atom_id res chain seq x y z
N VAL A 1 -31.57 12.00 2.94
CA VAL A 1 -30.50 11.62 1.96
C VAL A 1 -30.94 12.15 0.61
N THR A 2 -30.26 13.15 0.07
CA THR A 2 -30.57 13.68 -1.27
C THR A 2 -30.20 12.65 -2.35
N PRO A 3 -30.86 12.62 -3.53
CA PRO A 3 -30.50 11.75 -4.64
C PRO A 3 -29.03 11.91 -5.09
N GLU A 4 -28.49 13.11 -4.99
CA GLU A 4 -27.09 13.43 -5.33
C GLU A 4 -26.11 12.80 -4.35
N TRP A 5 -26.40 12.81 -3.06
CA TRP A 5 -25.59 12.12 -2.06
C TRP A 5 -25.54 10.60 -2.31
N SER A 6 -26.68 10.00 -2.62
CA SER A 6 -26.73 8.55 -2.93
C SER A 6 -25.92 8.22 -4.20
N ARG A 7 -25.90 9.11 -5.19
CA ARG A 7 -25.08 8.97 -6.41
C ARG A 7 -23.57 9.06 -6.11
N ALA A 8 -23.13 10.07 -5.38
CA ALA A 8 -21.73 10.24 -4.99
C ALA A 8 -21.26 9.04 -4.14
N ALA A 9 -22.05 8.62 -3.15
CA ALA A 9 -21.74 7.46 -2.32
C ALA A 9 -21.63 6.16 -3.13
N SER A 10 -22.51 5.95 -4.10
CA SER A 10 -22.47 4.78 -5.00
C SER A 10 -21.22 4.78 -5.88
N ILE A 11 -20.86 5.94 -6.48
CA ILE A 11 -19.66 6.10 -7.29
C ILE A 11 -18.41 5.85 -6.44
N TYR A 12 -18.31 6.44 -5.26
CA TYR A 12 -17.21 6.23 -4.32
C TYR A 12 -17.02 4.75 -3.97
N PHE A 13 -18.12 4.07 -3.67
CA PHE A 13 -18.11 2.65 -3.33
C PHE A 13 -17.62 1.81 -4.53
N GLN A 14 -18.22 1.97 -5.71
CA GLN A 14 -17.89 1.22 -6.92
C GLN A 14 -16.44 1.47 -7.37
N SER A 15 -15.99 2.72 -7.37
CA SER A 15 -14.60 3.07 -7.72
C SER A 15 -13.59 2.34 -6.85
N GLY A 16 -13.85 2.26 -5.55
CA GLY A 16 -13.00 1.51 -4.64
C GLY A 16 -12.95 0.01 -4.94
N LEU A 17 -14.05 -0.60 -5.36
CA LEU A 17 -14.09 -2.03 -5.71
C LEU A 17 -13.32 -2.28 -7.03
N VAL A 18 -13.60 -1.49 -8.07
CA VAL A 18 -12.92 -1.62 -9.38
C VAL A 18 -11.40 -1.44 -9.19
N ARG A 19 -10.99 -0.38 -8.51
CA ARG A 19 -9.59 -0.13 -8.21
C ARG A 19 -8.93 -1.29 -7.48
N ARG A 20 -9.54 -1.76 -6.39
CA ARG A 20 -8.96 -2.82 -5.56
C ARG A 20 -8.86 -4.14 -6.34
N ALA A 21 -9.89 -4.52 -7.09
CA ALA A 21 -9.87 -5.72 -7.91
C ALA A 21 -8.79 -5.65 -9.01
N SER A 22 -8.69 -4.51 -9.70
CA SER A 22 -7.71 -4.32 -10.76
C SER A 22 -6.27 -4.32 -10.24
N ILE A 23 -5.97 -3.50 -9.23
CA ILE A 23 -4.59 -3.34 -8.72
C ILE A 23 -4.10 -4.61 -8.00
N ARG A 24 -4.98 -5.31 -7.26
CA ARG A 24 -4.60 -6.57 -6.60
C ARG A 24 -4.41 -7.72 -7.60
N GLY A 25 -5.10 -7.69 -8.73
CA GLY A 25 -4.84 -8.62 -9.84
C GLY A 25 -3.57 -8.24 -10.62
N PHE A 26 -3.32 -6.96 -10.83
CA PHE A 26 -2.19 -6.47 -11.61
C PHE A 26 -0.82 -6.88 -11.05
N TRP A 27 -0.54 -6.61 -9.77
CA TRP A 27 0.80 -6.78 -9.22
C TRP A 27 1.35 -8.20 -9.33
N PRO A 28 0.63 -9.27 -8.94
CA PRO A 28 1.15 -10.63 -9.09
C PRO A 28 1.45 -10.99 -10.54
N LEU A 29 0.52 -10.67 -11.46
CA LEU A 29 0.68 -10.95 -12.88
C LEU A 29 1.86 -10.17 -13.47
N PHE A 30 2.01 -8.91 -13.09
CA PHE A 30 3.10 -8.08 -13.56
C PHE A 30 4.46 -8.62 -13.10
N PHE A 31 4.60 -9.04 -11.84
CA PHE A 31 5.85 -9.63 -11.35
C PHE A 31 6.14 -10.98 -12.01
N VAL A 32 5.14 -11.83 -12.23
CA VAL A 32 5.32 -13.04 -13.06
C VAL A 32 5.93 -12.67 -14.40
N ARG A 33 5.33 -11.72 -15.12
CA ARG A 33 5.85 -11.27 -16.42
C ARG A 33 7.29 -10.75 -16.36
N LEU A 34 7.63 -9.97 -15.32
CA LEU A 34 8.99 -9.43 -15.17
C LEU A 34 10.02 -10.53 -14.93
N VAL A 35 9.65 -11.58 -14.19
CA VAL A 35 10.53 -12.68 -13.79
C VAL A 35 10.61 -13.73 -14.90
N THR A 36 9.48 -14.17 -15.46
CA THR A 36 9.45 -15.34 -16.37
C THR A 36 9.56 -14.96 -17.84
N ASP A 37 8.89 -13.88 -18.30
CA ASP A 37 8.91 -13.48 -19.72
C ASP A 37 10.09 -12.55 -20.02
N ILE A 38 10.38 -11.57 -19.15
CA ILE A 38 11.40 -10.54 -19.40
C ILE A 38 12.74 -10.94 -18.78
N ASN A 39 12.74 -11.79 -17.74
CA ASN A 39 13.93 -12.27 -17.04
C ASN A 39 14.77 -11.15 -16.43
N LEU A 40 14.12 -10.21 -15.75
CA LEU A 40 14.82 -9.11 -15.08
C LEU A 40 15.69 -9.63 -13.92
N SER A 41 16.86 -9.02 -13.76
CA SER A 41 17.72 -9.30 -12.60
C SER A 41 17.10 -8.78 -11.29
N PRO A 42 17.50 -9.32 -10.12
CA PRO A 42 17.00 -8.87 -8.81
C PRO A 42 17.11 -7.37 -8.61
N LEU A 43 18.25 -6.77 -8.98
CA LEU A 43 18.44 -5.32 -8.88
C LEU A 43 17.48 -4.54 -9.78
N GLN A 44 17.23 -5.03 -11.01
CA GLN A 44 16.28 -4.40 -11.93
C GLN A 44 14.85 -4.44 -11.40
N LEU A 45 14.42 -5.57 -10.82
CA LEU A 45 13.09 -5.71 -10.22
C LEU A 45 12.88 -4.72 -9.08
N VAL A 46 13.84 -4.64 -8.16
CA VAL A 46 13.76 -3.73 -7.02
C VAL A 46 13.88 -2.27 -7.47
N ALA A 47 14.76 -1.96 -8.43
CA ALA A 47 14.91 -0.60 -8.93
C ALA A 47 13.64 -0.05 -9.60
N LEU A 48 12.84 -0.88 -10.27
CA LEU A 48 11.52 -0.46 -10.79
C LEU A 48 10.60 0.03 -9.67
N GLY A 49 10.55 -0.68 -8.55
CA GLY A 49 9.78 -0.24 -7.39
C GLY A 49 10.33 1.02 -6.77
N THR A 50 11.64 1.08 -6.55
CA THR A 50 12.32 2.26 -6.00
C THR A 50 12.05 3.52 -6.83
N VAL A 51 12.05 3.43 -8.16
CA VAL A 51 11.72 4.56 -9.05
C VAL A 51 10.26 4.99 -8.87
N MET A 52 9.34 4.04 -8.72
CA MET A 52 7.94 4.34 -8.46
C MET A 52 7.78 5.08 -7.12
N GLU A 53 8.42 4.60 -6.04
CA GLU A 53 8.37 5.23 -4.72
C GLU A 53 9.00 6.62 -4.69
N ILE A 54 10.14 6.82 -5.38
CA ILE A 54 10.74 8.15 -5.57
C ILE A 54 9.75 9.09 -6.27
N THR A 55 9.07 8.61 -7.30
CA THR A 55 8.07 9.41 -8.03
C THR A 55 6.90 9.79 -7.13
N ILE A 56 6.38 8.85 -6.34
CA ILE A 56 5.31 9.10 -5.37
C ILE A 56 5.77 10.17 -4.38
N LEU A 57 6.93 9.99 -3.75
CA LEU A 57 7.46 10.93 -2.76
C LEU A 57 7.62 12.36 -3.31
N LEU A 58 8.10 12.51 -4.55
CA LEU A 58 8.30 13.81 -5.18
C LEU A 58 6.98 14.47 -5.65
N MET A 59 6.02 13.66 -6.10
CA MET A 59 4.82 14.16 -6.77
C MET A 59 3.60 14.27 -5.84
N GLU A 60 3.61 13.65 -4.64
CA GLU A 60 2.48 13.67 -3.71
C GLU A 60 2.05 15.09 -3.32
N VAL A 61 2.99 15.98 -3.02
CA VAL A 61 2.70 17.38 -2.68
C VAL A 61 2.19 18.17 -3.89
N PRO A 62 2.86 18.16 -5.06
CA PRO A 62 2.36 18.82 -6.26
C PRO A 62 0.94 18.41 -6.66
N THR A 63 0.66 17.11 -6.70
CA THR A 63 -0.65 16.60 -7.13
C THR A 63 -1.74 16.86 -6.09
N GLY A 64 -1.41 16.83 -4.80
CA GLY A 64 -2.32 17.23 -3.73
C GLY A 64 -2.76 18.70 -3.86
N VAL A 65 -1.82 19.61 -4.17
CA VAL A 65 -2.14 21.02 -4.46
C VAL A 65 -3.06 21.14 -5.69
N VAL A 66 -2.80 20.35 -6.74
CA VAL A 66 -3.68 20.34 -7.92
C VAL A 66 -5.09 19.91 -7.53
N ALA A 67 -5.26 18.89 -6.71
CA ALA A 67 -6.58 18.42 -6.26
C ALA A 67 -7.34 19.48 -5.46
N ASP A 68 -6.67 20.20 -4.57
CA ASP A 68 -7.30 21.21 -3.70
C ASP A 68 -7.54 22.56 -4.38
N VAL A 69 -6.74 22.91 -5.39
CA VAL A 69 -6.83 24.21 -6.09
C VAL A 69 -7.70 24.13 -7.33
N TYR A 70 -7.65 23.04 -8.09
CA TYR A 70 -8.34 22.96 -9.38
C TYR A 70 -9.60 22.08 -9.31
N SER A 71 -9.49 20.80 -9.00
CA SER A 71 -10.63 19.89 -8.94
C SER A 71 -10.21 18.54 -8.37
N ARG A 72 -10.92 18.05 -7.36
CA ARG A 72 -10.76 16.71 -6.81
C ARG A 72 -11.25 15.64 -7.77
N LYS A 73 -12.35 15.89 -8.48
CA LYS A 73 -12.87 15.02 -9.53
C LYS A 73 -11.82 14.77 -10.60
N TRP A 74 -11.25 15.85 -11.18
CA TRP A 74 -10.29 15.70 -12.26
C TRP A 74 -8.98 15.06 -11.78
N SER A 75 -8.56 15.29 -10.54
CA SER A 75 -7.44 14.54 -9.95
C SER A 75 -7.71 13.04 -9.93
N VAL A 76 -8.87 12.62 -9.42
CA VAL A 76 -9.25 11.19 -9.41
C VAL A 76 -9.33 10.63 -10.83
N VAL A 77 -9.95 11.34 -11.77
CA VAL A 77 -10.03 10.92 -13.19
C VAL A 77 -8.65 10.74 -13.80
N MET A 78 -7.75 11.71 -13.60
CA MET A 78 -6.37 11.66 -14.12
C MET A 78 -5.59 10.48 -13.52
N SER A 79 -5.77 10.17 -12.23
CA SER A 79 -5.20 8.98 -11.62
C SER A 79 -5.58 7.72 -12.39
N TYR A 80 -6.88 7.50 -12.64
CA TYR A 80 -7.35 6.30 -13.34
C TYR A 80 -6.83 6.24 -14.79
N LEU A 81 -6.78 7.36 -15.50
CA LEU A 81 -6.30 7.39 -16.88
C LEU A 81 -4.80 7.14 -16.98
N ILE A 82 -4.01 7.82 -16.15
CA ILE A 82 -2.55 7.68 -16.15
C ILE A 82 -2.15 6.26 -15.70
N MET A 83 -2.71 5.76 -14.59
CA MET A 83 -2.41 4.42 -14.11
C MET A 83 -2.88 3.34 -15.10
N GLY A 84 -4.08 3.47 -15.67
CA GLY A 84 -4.56 2.52 -16.67
C GLY A 84 -3.65 2.49 -17.89
N THR A 85 -3.19 3.64 -18.38
CA THR A 85 -2.20 3.73 -19.45
C THR A 85 -0.86 3.10 -19.06
N ALA A 86 -0.36 3.38 -17.86
CA ALA A 86 0.88 2.78 -17.36
C ALA A 86 0.80 1.25 -17.25
N ILE A 87 -0.34 0.71 -16.82
CA ILE A 87 -0.60 -0.73 -16.79
C ILE A 87 -0.56 -1.33 -18.20
N VAL A 88 -1.24 -0.71 -19.19
CA VAL A 88 -1.20 -1.16 -20.59
C VAL A 88 0.22 -1.12 -21.15
N LEU A 89 0.95 -0.03 -20.90
CA LEU A 89 2.35 0.07 -21.32
C LEU A 89 3.19 -1.05 -20.70
N SER A 90 3.05 -1.28 -19.38
CA SER A 90 3.76 -2.35 -18.65
C SER A 90 3.45 -3.75 -19.21
N ALA A 91 2.28 -3.94 -19.83
CA ALA A 91 1.89 -5.21 -20.45
C ALA A 91 2.49 -5.42 -21.85
N LEU A 92 2.72 -4.35 -22.60
CA LEU A 92 3.08 -4.41 -24.02
C LEU A 92 4.59 -4.23 -24.29
N ILE A 93 5.31 -3.59 -23.36
CA ILE A 93 6.72 -3.25 -23.54
C ILE A 93 7.63 -4.18 -22.75
N SER A 94 8.80 -4.50 -23.31
CA SER A 94 9.83 -5.34 -22.67
C SER A 94 11.14 -4.61 -22.39
N PRO A 95 11.55 -3.55 -23.15
CA PRO A 95 12.80 -2.84 -22.86
C PRO A 95 12.76 -2.21 -21.45
N TYR A 96 13.79 -2.50 -20.64
CA TYR A 96 13.86 -2.10 -19.24
C TYR A 96 13.62 -0.60 -18.99
N TRP A 97 14.25 0.26 -19.80
CA TRP A 97 14.11 1.71 -19.65
C TRP A 97 12.68 2.22 -19.91
N LEU A 98 11.91 1.53 -20.77
CA LEU A 98 10.49 1.84 -20.97
C LEU A 98 9.62 1.36 -19.78
N LEU A 99 10.00 0.23 -19.17
CA LEU A 99 9.38 -0.21 -17.92
C LEU A 99 9.62 0.80 -16.78
N VAL A 100 10.83 1.41 -16.74
CA VAL A 100 11.11 2.53 -15.81
C VAL A 100 10.16 3.69 -16.05
N VAL A 101 9.93 4.09 -17.31
CA VAL A 101 8.97 5.15 -17.65
C VAL A 101 7.55 4.77 -17.23
N ALA A 102 7.15 3.51 -17.44
CA ALA A 102 5.84 3.02 -17.01
C ALA A 102 5.68 3.07 -15.47
N GLN A 103 6.74 2.77 -14.70
CA GLN A 103 6.72 2.89 -13.24
C GLN A 103 6.66 4.36 -12.77
N ILE A 104 7.33 5.28 -13.46
CA ILE A 104 7.20 6.72 -13.22
C ILE A 104 5.74 7.16 -13.44
N LEU A 105 5.14 6.76 -14.57
CA LEU A 105 3.73 7.08 -14.85
C LEU A 105 2.79 6.46 -13.81
N MET A 106 3.07 5.24 -13.35
CA MET A 106 2.28 4.55 -12.32
C MET A 106 2.37 5.28 -10.98
N GLY A 107 3.58 5.64 -10.52
CA GLY A 107 3.78 6.44 -9.33
C GLY A 107 3.09 7.80 -9.42
N PHE A 108 3.28 8.51 -10.53
CA PHE A 108 2.64 9.80 -10.79
C PHE A 108 1.10 9.71 -10.80
N GLY A 109 0.54 8.70 -11.49
CA GLY A 109 -0.90 8.47 -11.50
C GLY A 109 -1.47 8.15 -10.12
N ASN A 110 -0.73 7.40 -9.29
CA ASN A 110 -1.15 7.06 -7.94
C ASN A 110 -1.28 8.29 -7.04
N THR A 111 -0.38 9.28 -7.16
CA THR A 111 -0.39 10.48 -6.31
C THR A 111 -1.58 11.40 -6.57
N PHE A 112 -2.18 11.36 -7.75
CA PHE A 112 -3.41 12.14 -8.04
C PHE A 112 -4.64 11.65 -7.27
N GLU A 113 -4.68 10.40 -6.84
CA GLU A 113 -5.83 9.86 -6.11
C GLU A 113 -5.63 9.96 -4.59
N THR A 114 -4.38 9.89 -4.11
CA THR A 114 -4.06 9.90 -2.68
C THR A 114 -4.67 11.14 -2.01
N GLY A 115 -5.61 10.92 -1.10
CA GLY A 115 -6.35 11.98 -0.42
C GLY A 115 -7.48 12.64 -1.23
N ALA A 116 -7.37 12.80 -2.55
CA ALA A 116 -8.34 13.51 -3.37
C ALA A 116 -9.73 12.84 -3.38
N GLU A 117 -9.79 11.51 -3.49
CA GLU A 117 -11.04 10.76 -3.51
C GLU A 117 -11.77 10.82 -2.15
N THR A 118 -11.03 10.72 -1.05
CA THR A 118 -11.60 10.84 0.30
C THR A 118 -12.06 12.28 0.59
N ALA A 119 -11.27 13.27 0.17
CA ALA A 119 -11.64 14.66 0.31
C ALA A 119 -12.85 15.03 -0.55
N TRP A 120 -12.96 14.47 -1.76
CA TRP A 120 -14.12 14.63 -2.63
C TRP A 120 -15.38 14.09 -1.98
N ILE A 121 -15.40 12.82 -1.54
CA ILE A 121 -16.62 12.23 -0.97
C ILE A 121 -17.03 12.91 0.34
N THR A 122 -16.06 13.34 1.15
CA THR A 122 -16.35 14.10 2.38
C THR A 122 -17.01 15.43 2.09
N SER A 123 -16.58 16.13 1.03
CA SER A 123 -17.19 17.39 0.59
C SER A 123 -18.60 17.18 0.03
N GLU A 124 -18.81 16.15 -0.81
CA GLU A 124 -20.12 15.86 -1.42
C GLU A 124 -21.17 15.45 -0.38
N ILE A 125 -20.76 14.73 0.68
CA ILE A 125 -21.66 14.36 1.79
C ILE A 125 -21.87 15.53 2.76
N GLY A 126 -20.85 16.40 2.93
CA GLY A 126 -20.93 17.59 3.80
C GLY A 126 -20.93 17.30 5.31
N SER A 127 -20.79 16.05 5.73
CA SER A 127 -20.79 15.64 7.13
C SER A 127 -19.77 14.51 7.39
N PRO A 128 -18.74 14.72 8.22
CA PRO A 128 -17.77 13.69 8.58
C PRO A 128 -18.42 12.44 9.21
N GLY A 129 -19.41 12.63 10.09
CA GLY A 129 -20.11 11.52 10.75
C GLY A 129 -20.91 10.61 9.79
N ALA A 130 -21.36 11.15 8.65
CA ALA A 130 -22.03 10.34 7.62
C ALA A 130 -21.04 9.70 6.64
N THR A 131 -19.84 10.25 6.49
CA THR A 131 -18.79 9.74 5.59
C THR A 131 -18.08 8.52 6.18
N GLU A 132 -17.82 8.51 7.48
CA GLU A 132 -17.07 7.44 8.16
C GLU A 132 -17.70 6.05 7.98
N PRO A 133 -19.01 5.83 8.18
CA PRO A 133 -19.64 4.52 7.93
C PRO A 133 -19.50 4.05 6.47
N LEU A 134 -19.53 4.98 5.50
CA LEU A 134 -19.36 4.67 4.09
C LEU A 134 -17.92 4.23 3.80
N ILE A 135 -16.93 4.92 4.34
CA ILE A 135 -15.50 4.57 4.23
C ILE A 135 -15.25 3.16 4.81
N LEU A 136 -15.76 2.89 6.01
CA LEU A 136 -15.62 1.58 6.66
C LEU A 136 -16.30 0.46 5.87
N ARG A 137 -17.52 0.71 5.36
CA ARG A 137 -18.23 -0.23 4.50
C ARG A 137 -17.43 -0.52 3.22
N ARG A 138 -16.93 0.51 2.54
CA ARG A 138 -16.08 0.37 1.36
C ARG A 138 -14.83 -0.46 1.66
N ALA A 139 -14.11 -0.17 2.74
CA ALA A 139 -12.91 -0.89 3.13
C ALA A 139 -13.15 -2.41 3.28
N ARG A 140 -14.27 -2.80 3.92
CA ARG A 140 -14.64 -4.23 4.05
C ARG A 140 -14.87 -4.89 2.69
N TRP A 141 -15.61 -4.24 1.80
CA TRP A 141 -15.90 -4.78 0.46
C TRP A 141 -14.67 -4.79 -0.45
N GLN A 142 -13.74 -3.86 -0.25
CA GLN A 142 -12.47 -3.86 -0.97
C GLN A 142 -11.60 -5.09 -0.66
N LEU A 143 -11.70 -5.68 0.54
CA LEU A 143 -11.02 -6.94 0.84
C LEU A 143 -11.55 -8.07 -0.05
N ILE A 144 -12.87 -8.20 -0.16
CA ILE A 144 -13.53 -9.18 -1.02
C ILE A 144 -13.19 -8.92 -2.50
N ALA A 145 -13.32 -7.65 -2.93
CA ALA A 145 -13.00 -7.25 -4.30
C ALA A 145 -11.54 -7.56 -4.67
N GLY A 146 -10.61 -7.42 -3.70
CA GLY A 146 -9.20 -7.76 -3.91
C GLY A 146 -9.01 -9.25 -4.17
N VAL A 147 -9.60 -10.12 -3.35
CA VAL A 147 -9.52 -11.58 -3.53
C VAL A 147 -10.19 -12.00 -4.85
N VAL A 148 -11.39 -11.49 -5.12
CA VAL A 148 -12.12 -11.77 -6.38
C VAL A 148 -11.29 -11.29 -7.58
N GLY A 149 -10.68 -10.10 -7.48
CA GLY A 149 -9.82 -9.56 -8.54
C GLY A 149 -8.62 -10.44 -8.84
N ILE A 150 -7.90 -10.90 -7.81
CA ILE A 150 -6.77 -11.81 -7.98
C ILE A 150 -7.21 -13.09 -8.69
N VAL A 151 -8.25 -13.75 -8.20
CA VAL A 151 -8.75 -15.02 -8.77
C VAL A 151 -9.23 -14.83 -10.21
N PHE A 152 -10.00 -13.77 -10.46
CA PHE A 152 -10.53 -13.46 -11.79
C PHE A 152 -9.41 -13.19 -12.81
N TRP A 153 -8.46 -12.30 -12.48
CA TRP A 153 -7.41 -11.91 -13.40
C TRP A 153 -6.37 -13.01 -13.61
N ALA A 154 -6.03 -13.77 -12.57
CA ALA A 154 -5.16 -14.95 -12.71
C ALA A 154 -5.84 -16.03 -13.56
N GLY A 155 -7.12 -16.32 -13.32
CA GLY A 155 -7.88 -17.26 -14.15
C GLY A 155 -7.98 -16.80 -15.61
N LEU A 156 -8.18 -15.50 -15.86
CA LEU A 156 -8.20 -14.97 -17.23
C LEU A 156 -6.83 -15.07 -17.91
N ALA A 157 -5.75 -14.81 -17.17
CA ALA A 157 -4.38 -14.96 -17.71
C ALA A 157 -4.10 -16.42 -18.11
N ALA A 158 -4.48 -17.39 -17.28
CA ALA A 158 -4.33 -18.82 -17.57
C ALA A 158 -5.20 -19.29 -18.75
N LEU A 159 -6.38 -18.69 -18.97
CA LEU A 159 -7.25 -19.01 -20.09
C LEU A 159 -6.87 -18.30 -21.40
N THR A 160 -6.06 -17.26 -21.34
CA THR A 160 -5.66 -16.46 -22.51
C THR A 160 -4.13 -16.33 -22.59
N THR A 161 -3.62 -15.17 -22.23
CA THR A 161 -2.19 -14.91 -22.04
C THR A 161 -2.00 -13.88 -20.92
N LEU A 162 -0.84 -13.92 -20.27
CA LEU A 162 -0.46 -12.97 -19.22
C LEU A 162 -0.56 -11.51 -19.71
N SER A 163 -0.02 -11.23 -20.90
CA SER A 163 -0.09 -9.89 -21.50
C SER A 163 -1.51 -9.45 -21.81
N THR A 164 -2.39 -10.35 -22.27
CA THR A 164 -3.80 -10.04 -22.53
C THR A 164 -4.52 -9.65 -21.24
N ALA A 165 -4.34 -10.41 -20.16
CA ALA A 165 -4.94 -10.10 -18.87
C ALA A 165 -4.46 -8.73 -18.34
N LEU A 166 -3.16 -8.44 -18.41
CA LEU A 166 -2.59 -7.16 -18.00
C LEU A 166 -3.13 -5.99 -18.83
N VAL A 167 -3.24 -6.13 -20.16
CA VAL A 167 -3.85 -5.10 -21.02
C VAL A 167 -5.30 -4.85 -20.62
N LEU A 168 -6.08 -5.91 -20.40
CA LEU A 168 -7.48 -5.78 -20.02
C LEU A 168 -7.64 -5.11 -18.65
N ILE A 169 -6.75 -5.38 -17.67
CA ILE A 169 -6.73 -4.66 -16.40
C ILE A 169 -6.56 -3.15 -16.66
N GLY A 170 -5.59 -2.77 -17.48
CA GLY A 170 -5.32 -1.36 -17.77
C GLY A 170 -6.47 -0.68 -18.52
N VAL A 171 -7.08 -1.38 -19.50
CA VAL A 171 -8.26 -0.90 -20.25
C VAL A 171 -9.47 -0.71 -19.33
N VAL A 172 -9.75 -1.67 -18.45
CA VAL A 172 -10.83 -1.54 -17.44
C VAL A 172 -10.56 -0.37 -16.52
N TYR A 173 -9.32 -0.20 -16.08
CA TYR A 173 -8.93 0.88 -15.18
C TYR A 173 -9.09 2.25 -15.86
N ALA A 174 -8.54 2.44 -17.08
CA ALA A 174 -8.67 3.67 -17.84
C ALA A 174 -10.12 3.94 -18.26
N GLY A 175 -10.86 2.91 -18.69
CA GLY A 175 -12.28 2.98 -19.02
C GLY A 175 -13.14 3.45 -17.84
N TRP A 176 -12.82 2.99 -16.63
CA TRP A 176 -13.45 3.49 -15.42
C TRP A 176 -13.16 4.98 -15.21
N GLY A 177 -11.93 5.43 -15.46
CA GLY A 177 -11.56 6.86 -15.44
C GLY A 177 -12.39 7.69 -16.40
N LEU A 178 -12.59 7.23 -17.64
CA LEU A 178 -13.47 7.89 -18.62
C LEU A 178 -14.93 7.94 -18.15
N TRP A 179 -15.42 6.86 -17.55
CA TRP A 179 -16.74 6.81 -16.97
C TRP A 179 -16.91 7.83 -15.82
N LEU A 180 -15.89 7.93 -14.93
CA LEU A 180 -15.85 8.92 -13.86
C LEU A 180 -15.85 10.35 -14.39
N ALA A 181 -15.14 10.64 -15.49
CA ALA A 181 -15.12 11.97 -16.11
C ALA A 181 -16.53 12.47 -16.43
N VAL A 182 -17.43 11.55 -16.85
CA VAL A 182 -18.82 11.88 -17.19
C VAL A 182 -19.76 11.80 -15.98
N ARG A 183 -19.56 10.83 -15.09
CA ARG A 183 -20.55 10.47 -14.07
C ARG A 183 -20.25 11.03 -12.67
N MET A 184 -19.01 11.31 -12.34
CA MET A 184 -18.62 11.80 -11.01
C MET A 184 -19.12 13.23 -10.79
N PRO A 185 -19.97 13.49 -9.79
CA PRO A 185 -20.38 14.85 -9.46
C PRO A 185 -19.26 15.59 -8.73
N GLU A 186 -19.24 16.91 -8.86
CA GLU A 186 -18.40 17.81 -8.06
C GLU A 186 -19.19 19.08 -7.79
N THR A 187 -20.17 18.98 -6.88
CA THR A 187 -21.14 20.06 -6.59
C THR A 187 -20.71 20.90 -5.39
N ASN A 188 -20.01 20.30 -4.43
CA ASN A 188 -19.62 20.93 -3.17
C ASN A 188 -18.10 21.21 -3.08
N PHE A 189 -17.45 21.39 -4.24
CA PHE A 189 -16.04 21.75 -4.27
C PHE A 189 -15.84 23.20 -3.86
N THR A 190 -15.09 23.42 -2.79
CA THR A 190 -14.63 24.73 -2.37
C THR A 190 -13.12 24.82 -2.58
N ARG A 191 -12.72 25.73 -3.46
CA ARG A 191 -11.31 25.97 -3.75
C ARG A 191 -10.59 26.47 -2.49
N ARG A 192 -9.58 25.76 -2.04
CA ARG A 192 -8.68 26.25 -0.99
C ARG A 192 -7.60 27.12 -1.63
N ALA A 193 -7.88 28.40 -1.76
CA ALA A 193 -6.90 29.39 -2.21
C ALA A 193 -6.04 29.79 -0.99
N GLY A 194 -4.73 29.50 -1.02
CA GLY A 194 -3.76 30.10 -0.10
C GLY A 194 -2.83 29.17 0.69
N GLU A 195 -3.10 27.88 0.73
CA GLU A 195 -2.24 26.93 1.46
C GLU A 195 -1.25 26.14 0.54
N GLY A 196 -0.85 26.70 -0.59
CA GLY A 196 0.05 26.06 -1.53
C GLY A 196 1.27 25.35 -0.89
N TYR A 197 2.35 25.15 -1.60
CA TYR A 197 3.58 24.47 -1.12
C TYR A 197 4.02 24.87 0.30
N GLY A 198 3.81 26.14 0.71
CA GLY A 198 4.12 26.63 2.05
C GLY A 198 3.32 25.94 3.15
N GLY A 199 2.05 25.65 2.92
CA GLY A 199 1.18 24.91 3.87
C GLY A 199 1.62 23.47 4.04
N SER A 200 1.96 22.78 2.96
CA SER A 200 2.46 21.40 3.00
C SER A 200 3.79 21.27 3.75
N ILE A 201 4.72 22.21 3.53
CA ILE A 201 5.99 22.26 4.28
C ILE A 201 5.75 22.56 5.76
N ALA A 202 4.86 23.49 6.09
CA ALA A 202 4.50 23.79 7.46
C ALA A 202 3.84 22.59 8.16
N MET A 203 2.98 21.85 7.45
CA MET A 203 2.33 20.63 7.91
C MET A 203 3.37 19.54 8.18
N PHE A 204 4.30 19.30 7.26
CA PHE A 204 5.39 18.36 7.44
C PHE A 204 6.26 18.72 8.67
N ARG A 205 6.61 20.00 8.82
CA ARG A 205 7.38 20.51 9.96
C ARG A 205 6.66 20.33 11.31
N SER A 206 5.34 20.50 11.32
CA SER A 206 4.50 20.25 12.50
C SER A 206 4.46 18.76 12.86
N GLY A 207 4.27 17.86 11.90
CA GLY A 207 4.29 16.41 12.10
C GLY A 207 5.64 15.93 12.62
N PHE A 208 6.73 16.41 12.05
CA PHE A 208 8.09 16.14 12.51
C PHE A 208 8.30 16.62 13.94
N GLY A 209 7.80 17.82 14.29
CA GLY A 209 7.85 18.35 15.65
C GLY A 209 7.14 17.43 16.65
N GLN A 210 5.94 16.96 16.36
CA GLN A 210 5.20 16.02 17.22
C GLN A 210 5.85 14.63 17.30
N ALA A 211 6.30 14.08 16.19
CA ALA A 211 7.01 12.81 16.18
C ALA A 211 8.29 12.86 17.02
N ARG A 212 8.95 14.02 17.07
CA ARG A 212 10.18 14.22 17.88
C ARG A 212 9.90 14.39 19.37
N THR A 213 8.77 15.02 19.74
CA THR A 213 8.44 15.34 21.13
C THR A 213 7.67 14.24 21.85
N ILE A 214 6.84 13.45 21.13
CA ILE A 214 6.03 12.37 21.72
C ILE A 214 6.78 11.05 21.55
N PRO A 215 7.30 10.41 22.64
CA PRO A 215 8.12 9.20 22.53
C PRO A 215 7.42 8.06 21.78
N ALA A 216 6.11 7.87 22.01
CA ALA A 216 5.34 6.82 21.34
C ALA A 216 5.24 7.03 19.82
N LEU A 217 5.09 8.27 19.33
CA LEU A 217 5.08 8.58 17.90
C LEU A 217 6.48 8.44 17.30
N ARG A 218 7.53 8.81 18.02
CA ARG A 218 8.91 8.63 17.58
C ARG A 218 9.24 7.16 17.34
N ILE A 219 8.84 6.28 18.28
CA ILE A 219 9.03 4.84 18.12
C ILE A 219 8.24 4.33 16.91
N LEU A 220 6.99 4.77 16.73
CA LEU A 220 6.17 4.37 15.60
C LEU A 220 6.79 4.78 14.25
N VAL A 221 7.30 6.01 14.15
CA VAL A 221 8.01 6.49 12.95
C VAL A 221 9.26 5.65 12.66
N MET A 222 10.02 5.27 13.70
CA MET A 222 11.17 4.36 13.54
C MET A 222 10.73 2.97 13.04
N VAL A 223 9.64 2.43 13.58
CA VAL A 223 9.08 1.14 13.15
C VAL A 223 8.63 1.21 11.69
N MET A 224 7.98 2.30 11.26
CA MET A 224 7.56 2.51 9.87
C MET A 224 8.78 2.63 8.94
N PHE A 225 9.78 3.39 9.32
CA PHE A 225 11.02 3.54 8.54
C PHE A 225 11.75 2.19 8.36
N ILE A 226 11.95 1.44 9.45
CA ILE A 226 12.63 0.14 9.41
C ILE A 226 11.77 -0.89 8.68
N GLY A 227 10.45 -0.85 8.85
CA GLY A 227 9.50 -1.67 8.10
C GLY A 227 9.59 -1.40 6.59
N GLY A 228 9.66 -0.13 6.19
CA GLY A 228 9.88 0.28 4.79
C GLY A 228 11.20 -0.24 4.24
N LEU A 229 12.32 -0.07 5.01
CA LEU A 229 13.62 -0.64 4.62
C LEU A 229 13.55 -2.14 4.31
N ALA A 230 12.75 -2.89 5.07
CA ALA A 230 12.65 -4.34 4.94
C ALA A 230 11.70 -4.77 3.81
N LYS A 231 10.64 -3.99 3.56
CA LYS A 231 9.48 -4.39 2.76
C LYS A 231 9.76 -4.38 1.27
N GLU A 232 10.40 -3.33 0.73
CA GLU A 232 10.50 -3.10 -0.71
C GLU A 232 11.17 -4.27 -1.45
N ALA A 233 12.29 -4.78 -0.91
CA ALA A 233 12.97 -5.92 -1.51
C ALA A 233 12.10 -7.20 -1.52
N ILE A 234 11.32 -7.42 -0.46
CA ILE A 234 10.44 -8.59 -0.39
C ILE A 234 9.30 -8.46 -1.40
N ASP A 235 8.64 -7.30 -1.47
CA ASP A 235 7.51 -7.07 -2.38
C ASP A 235 7.91 -7.19 -3.86
N ARG A 236 9.20 -7.05 -4.19
CA ARG A 236 9.73 -7.16 -5.56
C ARG A 236 10.37 -8.52 -5.88
N LEU A 237 10.84 -9.25 -4.88
CA LEU A 237 11.60 -10.49 -5.08
C LEU A 237 10.84 -11.76 -4.66
N ASP A 238 9.64 -11.63 -4.08
CA ASP A 238 8.85 -12.77 -3.60
C ASP A 238 8.46 -13.73 -4.73
N VAL A 239 8.04 -13.21 -5.88
CA VAL A 239 7.71 -14.01 -7.07
C VAL A 239 8.96 -14.66 -7.62
N GLN A 240 10.09 -13.93 -7.72
CA GLN A 240 11.35 -14.52 -8.19
C GLN A 240 11.76 -15.69 -7.30
N ARG A 241 11.67 -15.57 -5.97
CA ARG A 241 12.01 -16.66 -5.05
C ARG A 241 11.14 -17.89 -5.25
N LEU A 242 9.83 -17.72 -5.49
CA LEU A 242 8.95 -18.84 -5.81
C LEU A 242 9.35 -19.54 -7.11
N VAL A 243 9.70 -18.77 -8.15
CA VAL A 243 10.18 -19.31 -9.42
C VAL A 243 11.52 -20.04 -9.24
N ASP A 244 12.45 -19.48 -8.46
CA ASP A 244 13.76 -20.09 -8.19
C ASP A 244 13.65 -21.44 -7.46
N VAL A 245 12.66 -21.61 -6.57
CA VAL A 245 12.39 -22.89 -5.87
C VAL A 245 11.76 -23.92 -6.80
N GLY A 246 11.11 -23.46 -7.86
CA GLY A 246 10.44 -24.30 -8.86
C GLY A 246 8.93 -24.36 -8.64
N LEU A 247 8.19 -23.85 -9.62
CA LEU A 247 6.74 -23.95 -9.68
C LEU A 247 6.29 -25.28 -10.31
N PRO A 248 5.08 -25.79 -10.01
CA PRO A 248 4.54 -26.96 -10.66
C PRO A 248 4.46 -26.75 -12.17
N THR A 249 4.79 -27.78 -12.95
CA THR A 249 4.76 -27.72 -14.42
C THR A 249 3.39 -28.05 -15.02
N ASP A 250 2.51 -28.62 -14.21
CA ASP A 250 1.15 -29.04 -14.58
C ASP A 250 0.08 -27.96 -14.27
N ILE A 251 0.46 -26.90 -13.56
CA ILE A 251 -0.43 -25.76 -13.22
C ILE A 251 0.24 -24.48 -13.67
N ASP A 252 -0.54 -23.62 -14.31
CA ASP A 252 -0.07 -22.30 -14.74
C ASP A 252 0.49 -21.50 -13.53
N GLU A 253 1.69 -20.95 -13.67
CA GLU A 253 2.40 -20.22 -12.62
C GLU A 253 1.59 -19.03 -12.05
N VAL A 254 0.81 -18.39 -12.92
CA VAL A 254 -0.07 -17.25 -12.52
C VAL A 254 -1.17 -17.72 -11.57
N VAL A 255 -1.70 -18.92 -11.77
CA VAL A 255 -2.73 -19.51 -10.89
C VAL A 255 -2.12 -19.84 -9.53
N VAL A 256 -0.92 -20.43 -9.49
CA VAL A 256 -0.22 -20.76 -8.23
C VAL A 256 0.06 -19.48 -7.43
N ILE A 257 0.67 -18.49 -8.07
CA ILE A 257 1.03 -17.21 -7.42
C ILE A 257 -0.23 -16.44 -7.02
N GLY A 258 -1.26 -16.45 -7.85
CA GLY A 258 -2.56 -15.86 -7.54
C GLY A 258 -3.22 -16.51 -6.33
N ALA A 259 -3.20 -17.85 -6.23
CA ALA A 259 -3.74 -18.59 -5.08
C ALA A 259 -2.99 -18.25 -3.78
N ILE A 260 -1.65 -18.21 -3.81
CA ILE A 260 -0.83 -17.82 -2.65
C ILE A 260 -1.15 -16.38 -2.24
N THR A 261 -1.28 -15.47 -3.21
CA THR A 261 -1.62 -14.06 -2.96
C THR A 261 -3.02 -13.88 -2.37
N ALA A 262 -4.00 -14.65 -2.83
CA ALA A 262 -5.33 -14.67 -2.24
C ALA A 262 -5.30 -15.22 -0.79
N ALA A 263 -4.55 -16.30 -0.57
CA ALA A 263 -4.42 -16.92 0.75
C ALA A 263 -3.75 -15.99 1.78
N LYS A 264 -2.72 -15.21 1.39
CA LYS A 264 -2.12 -14.20 2.29
C LYS A 264 -3.13 -13.11 2.70
N MET A 265 -4.06 -12.71 1.83
CA MET A 265 -5.11 -11.75 2.17
C MET A 265 -6.15 -12.34 3.14
N LEU A 266 -6.53 -13.62 2.95
CA LEU A 266 -7.43 -14.32 3.86
C LEU A 266 -6.80 -14.50 5.24
N LEU A 267 -5.51 -14.80 5.29
CA LEU A 267 -4.77 -14.87 6.56
C LEU A 267 -4.76 -13.52 7.27
N ALA A 268 -4.50 -12.42 6.56
CA ALA A 268 -4.55 -11.07 7.14
C ALA A 268 -5.93 -10.77 7.76
N ALA A 269 -7.01 -11.10 7.06
CA ALA A 269 -8.37 -10.92 7.56
C ALA A 269 -8.63 -11.75 8.82
N GLY A 270 -8.15 -13.00 8.86
CA GLY A 270 -8.23 -13.87 10.04
C GLY A 270 -7.46 -13.33 11.23
N LEU A 271 -6.21 -12.86 11.02
CA LEU A 271 -5.39 -12.24 12.05
C LEU A 271 -6.06 -11.00 12.66
N LEU A 272 -6.63 -10.13 11.82
CA LEU A 272 -7.36 -8.94 12.27
C LEU A 272 -8.62 -9.31 13.06
N ALA A 273 -9.35 -10.35 12.66
CA ALA A 273 -10.51 -10.85 13.40
C ALA A 273 -10.13 -11.35 14.80
N VAL A 274 -9.05 -12.10 14.92
CA VAL A 274 -8.54 -12.63 16.21
C VAL A 274 -7.99 -11.53 17.10
N THR A 275 -7.32 -10.53 16.53
CA THR A 275 -6.73 -9.42 17.30
C THR A 275 -7.72 -8.33 17.66
N ARG A 276 -8.92 -8.32 17.07
CA ARG A 276 -9.94 -7.27 17.25
C ARG A 276 -10.17 -6.85 18.70
N ASN A 277 -10.26 -7.80 19.63
CA ASN A 277 -10.51 -7.54 21.05
C ASN A 277 -9.25 -7.08 21.83
N ARG A 278 -8.07 -7.11 21.18
CA ARG A 278 -6.78 -6.68 21.77
C ARG A 278 -6.28 -5.35 21.23
N ILE A 279 -7.05 -4.72 20.33
CA ILE A 279 -6.70 -3.44 19.68
C ILE A 279 -7.09 -2.25 20.57
N SER A 280 -6.88 -2.34 21.89
CA SER A 280 -7.13 -1.25 22.82
C SER A 280 -5.93 -1.05 23.77
N GLY A 281 -5.60 0.20 24.07
CA GLY A 281 -4.52 0.54 24.98
C GLY A 281 -3.16 -0.04 24.54
N SER A 282 -2.36 -0.52 25.49
CA SER A 282 -1.04 -1.13 25.22
C SER A 282 -1.09 -2.44 24.43
N GLY A 283 -2.28 -3.01 24.24
CA GLY A 283 -2.49 -4.22 23.42
C GLY A 283 -2.14 -4.01 21.96
N VAL A 284 -2.35 -2.78 21.43
CA VAL A 284 -1.98 -2.41 20.04
C VAL A 284 -0.48 -2.58 19.80
N VAL A 285 0.35 -2.14 20.74
CA VAL A 285 1.81 -2.22 20.66
C VAL A 285 2.29 -3.66 20.57
N MET A 286 1.78 -4.51 21.47
CA MET A 286 2.15 -5.93 21.47
C MET A 286 1.63 -6.65 20.23
N SER A 287 0.41 -6.31 19.78
CA SER A 287 -0.13 -6.88 18.53
C SER A 287 0.74 -6.50 17.34
N LEU A 288 1.17 -5.23 17.21
CA LEU A 288 2.06 -4.79 16.14
C LEU A 288 3.42 -5.51 16.22
N ALA A 289 4.02 -5.62 17.40
CA ALA A 289 5.29 -6.33 17.58
C ALA A 289 5.17 -7.82 17.17
N LEU A 290 4.08 -8.50 17.54
CA LEU A 290 3.81 -9.88 17.14
C LEU A 290 3.59 -10.01 15.63
N MET A 291 2.89 -9.06 14.99
CA MET A 291 2.72 -9.05 13.53
C MET A 291 4.07 -8.87 12.82
N MET A 292 4.90 -7.94 13.25
CA MET A 292 6.24 -7.74 12.68
C MET A 292 7.15 -8.97 12.89
N ALA A 293 7.09 -9.61 14.05
CA ALA A 293 7.84 -10.85 14.31
C ALA A 293 7.33 -12.01 13.44
N GLY A 294 6.01 -12.12 13.26
CA GLY A 294 5.40 -13.10 12.36
C GLY A 294 5.80 -12.86 10.90
N THR A 295 5.87 -11.60 10.48
CA THR A 295 6.39 -11.20 9.17
C THR A 295 7.85 -11.68 9.02
N ALA A 296 8.71 -11.39 10.00
CA ALA A 296 10.11 -11.83 9.99
C ALA A 296 10.24 -13.36 9.85
N LEU A 297 9.45 -14.13 10.61
CA LEU A 297 9.41 -15.59 10.50
C LEU A 297 8.98 -16.04 9.10
N GLY A 298 7.93 -15.42 8.55
CA GLY A 298 7.48 -15.71 7.18
C GLY A 298 8.57 -15.46 6.15
N VAL A 299 9.33 -14.36 6.29
CA VAL A 299 10.46 -14.05 5.39
C VAL A 299 11.59 -15.07 5.54
N VAL A 300 11.91 -15.54 6.74
CA VAL A 300 12.91 -16.60 6.95
C VAL A 300 12.51 -17.90 6.24
N LEU A 301 11.25 -18.31 6.36
CA LEU A 301 10.73 -19.47 5.63
C LEU A 301 10.79 -19.28 4.12
N LEU A 302 10.34 -18.12 3.62
CA LEU A 302 10.42 -17.77 2.20
C LEU A 302 11.86 -17.83 1.68
N ALA A 303 12.82 -17.30 2.43
CA ALA A 303 14.21 -17.22 2.03
C ALA A 303 14.93 -18.57 1.97
N HIS A 304 14.68 -19.45 2.96
CA HIS A 304 15.54 -20.63 3.20
C HIS A 304 14.89 -21.99 2.92
N MET A 305 13.58 -22.04 2.71
CA MET A 305 12.92 -23.32 2.38
C MET A 305 13.03 -23.60 0.88
N GLU A 306 13.44 -24.84 0.54
CA GLU A 306 13.53 -25.32 -0.83
C GLU A 306 12.31 -26.15 -1.26
N LEU A 307 11.42 -26.50 -0.33
CA LEU A 307 10.15 -27.13 -0.64
C LEU A 307 9.10 -26.03 -0.93
N LEU A 308 8.54 -26.02 -2.16
CA LEU A 308 7.57 -25.02 -2.60
C LEU A 308 6.44 -24.77 -1.58
N ALA A 309 5.89 -25.84 -0.97
CA ALA A 309 4.81 -25.69 0.02
C ALA A 309 5.25 -24.86 1.25
N LEU A 310 6.49 -25.01 1.73
CA LEU A 310 7.02 -24.26 2.85
C LEU A 310 7.42 -22.83 2.45
N THR A 311 7.95 -22.66 1.24
CA THR A 311 8.26 -21.34 0.68
C THR A 311 6.96 -20.53 0.48
N ALA A 312 5.92 -21.16 -0.08
CA ALA A 312 4.59 -20.57 -0.22
C ALA A 312 3.96 -20.22 1.14
N LEU A 313 4.08 -21.12 2.14
CA LEU A 313 3.66 -20.83 3.52
C LEU A 313 4.42 -19.62 4.07
N GLY A 314 5.73 -19.52 3.82
CA GLY A 314 6.55 -18.35 4.19
C GLY A 314 5.99 -17.06 3.60
N LEU A 315 5.67 -17.06 2.31
CA LEU A 315 5.07 -15.90 1.64
C LEU A 315 3.67 -15.56 2.18
N MET A 316 2.84 -16.57 2.45
CA MET A 316 1.52 -16.36 3.05
C MET A 316 1.63 -15.73 4.45
N LEU A 317 2.54 -16.24 5.30
CA LEU A 317 2.77 -15.69 6.63
C LEU A 317 3.33 -14.27 6.56
N GLN A 318 4.39 -14.06 5.77
CA GLN A 318 4.99 -12.73 5.57
C GLN A 318 3.93 -11.70 5.16
N GLY A 319 3.21 -11.95 4.07
CA GLY A 319 2.23 -10.99 3.54
C GLY A 319 0.97 -10.86 4.41
N GLY A 320 0.52 -11.96 5.04
CA GLY A 320 -0.63 -11.95 5.94
C GLY A 320 -0.38 -11.13 7.21
N PHE A 321 0.75 -11.37 7.87
CA PHE A 321 1.15 -10.62 9.06
C PHE A 321 1.44 -9.16 8.72
N LEU A 322 2.16 -8.86 7.64
CA LEU A 322 2.48 -7.50 7.23
C LEU A 322 1.21 -6.69 6.90
N THR A 323 0.28 -7.27 6.15
CA THR A 323 -1.00 -6.59 5.82
C THR A 323 -1.82 -6.31 7.09
N ALA A 324 -1.73 -7.15 8.12
CA ALA A 324 -2.43 -6.94 9.38
C ALA A 324 -1.81 -5.84 10.26
N THR A 325 -0.63 -5.33 9.93
CA THR A 325 0.00 -4.21 10.68
C THR A 325 -0.66 -2.86 10.41
N GLU A 326 -1.18 -2.61 9.21
CA GLU A 326 -1.71 -1.31 8.77
C GLU A 326 -2.79 -0.73 9.70
N PRO A 327 -3.85 -1.47 10.09
CA PRO A 327 -4.84 -0.95 11.03
C PRO A 327 -4.28 -0.72 12.44
N LEU A 328 -3.28 -1.50 12.87
CA LEU A 328 -2.63 -1.35 14.17
C LEU A 328 -1.80 -0.06 14.22
N VAL A 329 -1.03 0.22 13.17
CA VAL A 329 -0.27 1.46 12.99
C VAL A 329 -1.20 2.67 13.02
N THR A 330 -2.29 2.63 12.26
CA THR A 330 -3.32 3.68 12.24
C THR A 330 -3.92 3.91 13.64
N THR A 331 -4.28 2.84 14.34
CA THR A 331 -4.83 2.92 15.70
C THR A 331 -3.82 3.49 16.68
N TRP A 332 -2.56 3.07 16.59
CA TRP A 332 -1.50 3.62 17.43
C TRP A 332 -1.32 5.11 17.19
N ALA A 333 -1.16 5.54 15.95
CA ALA A 333 -1.02 6.95 15.61
C ALA A 333 -2.19 7.80 16.15
N ASN A 334 -3.42 7.33 15.95
CA ASN A 334 -4.62 8.03 16.40
C ASN A 334 -4.75 8.17 17.92
N ASN A 335 -4.15 7.25 18.70
CA ASN A 335 -4.17 7.33 20.15
C ASN A 335 -3.24 8.41 20.73
N PHE A 336 -2.20 8.81 19.99
CA PHE A 336 -1.19 9.76 20.44
C PHE A 336 -1.19 11.09 19.68
N ALA A 337 -1.74 11.12 18.46
CA ALA A 337 -1.86 12.34 17.69
C ALA A 337 -3.03 13.19 18.21
N SER A 338 -2.80 14.50 18.38
CA SER A 338 -3.90 15.44 18.64
C SER A 338 -4.85 15.53 17.46
N ASP A 339 -6.12 15.86 17.67
CA ASP A 339 -7.13 15.92 16.61
C ASP A 339 -6.71 16.82 15.45
N ASN A 340 -6.08 17.95 15.73
CA ASN A 340 -5.62 18.92 14.74
C ASN A 340 -4.36 18.46 13.97
N ALA A 341 -3.62 17.46 14.48
CA ALA A 341 -2.38 17.01 13.88
C ALA A 341 -2.45 15.57 13.35
N ARG A 342 -3.59 14.91 13.50
CA ARG A 342 -3.76 13.50 13.12
C ARG A 342 -3.40 13.24 11.65
N ALA A 343 -3.94 14.06 10.74
CA ALA A 343 -3.62 13.98 9.31
C ALA A 343 -2.12 14.19 9.04
N THR A 344 -1.49 15.15 9.73
CA THR A 344 -0.07 15.46 9.61
C THR A 344 0.82 14.32 10.09
N VAL A 345 0.46 13.69 11.21
CA VAL A 345 1.20 12.52 11.75
C VAL A 345 1.12 11.35 10.76
N HIS A 346 -0.06 11.06 10.21
CA HIS A 346 -0.22 10.01 9.21
C HIS A 346 0.60 10.28 7.94
N SER A 347 0.58 11.51 7.41
CA SER A 347 1.40 11.89 6.26
C SER A 347 2.89 11.72 6.55
N PHE A 348 3.36 12.17 7.72
CA PHE A 348 4.76 12.02 8.12
C PHE A 348 5.19 10.55 8.26
N MET A 349 4.32 9.71 8.80
CA MET A 349 4.57 8.26 8.90
C MET A 349 4.66 7.60 7.52
N GLY A 350 3.74 7.92 6.61
CA GLY A 350 3.78 7.40 5.23
C GLY A 350 5.05 7.82 4.50
N GLN A 351 5.48 9.09 4.65
CA GLN A 351 6.75 9.56 4.07
C GLN A 351 7.97 8.88 4.70
N SER A 352 7.94 8.58 6.00
CA SER A 352 9.01 7.85 6.68
C SER A 352 9.12 6.42 6.15
N GLU A 353 7.98 5.74 5.93
CA GLU A 353 7.93 4.42 5.31
C GLU A 353 8.47 4.45 3.88
N ALA A 354 7.98 5.37 3.03
CA ALA A 354 8.41 5.52 1.64
C ALA A 354 9.92 5.81 1.55
N PHE A 355 10.45 6.64 2.44
CA PHE A 355 11.90 6.89 2.50
C PHE A 355 12.68 5.64 2.90
N GLY A 356 12.14 4.82 3.81
CA GLY A 356 12.66 3.50 4.13
C GLY A 356 12.64 2.57 2.91
N GLU A 357 11.53 2.50 2.18
CA GLU A 357 11.38 1.68 0.96
C GLU A 357 12.41 2.06 -0.11
N ILE A 358 12.64 3.35 -0.35
CA ILE A 358 13.66 3.83 -1.31
C ILE A 358 15.06 3.37 -0.91
N LEU A 359 15.46 3.59 0.34
CA LEU A 359 16.80 3.22 0.83
C LEU A 359 16.98 1.70 0.89
N GLY A 360 15.97 1.00 1.41
CA GLY A 360 15.95 -0.45 1.51
C GLY A 360 15.96 -1.12 0.15
N GLY A 361 15.17 -0.60 -0.79
CA GLY A 361 15.12 -1.06 -2.17
C GLY A 361 16.51 -1.03 -2.81
N VAL A 362 17.18 0.12 -2.78
CA VAL A 362 18.53 0.25 -3.34
C VAL A 362 19.51 -0.70 -2.63
N ALA A 363 19.55 -0.67 -1.29
CA ALA A 363 20.53 -1.45 -0.53
C ALA A 363 20.33 -2.96 -0.70
N LEU A 364 19.10 -3.44 -0.50
CA LEU A 364 18.78 -4.87 -0.56
C LEU A 364 18.73 -5.39 -2.01
N GLY A 365 18.38 -4.55 -2.98
CA GLY A 365 18.49 -4.89 -4.40
C GLY A 365 19.94 -5.14 -4.82
N VAL A 366 20.88 -4.30 -4.36
CA VAL A 366 22.32 -4.52 -4.57
C VAL A 366 22.80 -5.81 -3.87
N VAL A 367 22.33 -6.06 -2.63
CA VAL A 367 22.65 -7.31 -1.92
C VAL A 367 22.12 -8.52 -2.68
N ALA A 368 20.90 -8.49 -3.18
CA ALA A 368 20.32 -9.57 -3.97
C ALA A 368 21.10 -9.84 -5.27
N GLN A 369 21.62 -8.78 -5.91
CA GLN A 369 22.38 -8.87 -7.16
C GLN A 369 23.80 -9.39 -6.93
N ILE A 370 24.50 -8.95 -5.87
CA ILE A 370 25.90 -9.33 -5.61
C ILE A 370 26.00 -10.70 -4.94
N PHE A 371 25.06 -11.01 -4.04
CA PHE A 371 25.02 -12.26 -3.32
C PHE A 371 23.90 -13.16 -3.87
N THR A 372 22.76 -13.21 -3.17
CA THR A 372 21.59 -13.99 -3.58
C THR A 372 20.30 -13.33 -3.09
N VAL A 373 19.17 -13.68 -3.71
CA VAL A 373 17.83 -13.28 -3.27
C VAL A 373 17.56 -13.72 -1.82
N PRO A 374 17.84 -14.99 -1.40
CA PRO A 374 17.71 -15.40 0.01
C PRO A 374 18.54 -14.57 0.98
N THR A 375 19.75 -14.13 0.59
CA THR A 375 20.58 -13.26 1.44
C THR A 375 19.92 -11.90 1.68
N ALA A 376 19.42 -11.25 0.64
CA ALA A 376 18.69 -9.99 0.77
C ALA A 376 17.43 -10.14 1.65
N MET A 377 16.68 -11.23 1.46
CA MET A 377 15.51 -11.55 2.28
C MET A 377 15.89 -11.81 3.76
N THR A 378 17.05 -12.40 4.03
CA THR A 378 17.54 -12.58 5.40
C THR A 378 17.78 -11.23 6.09
N PHE A 379 18.37 -10.26 5.39
CA PHE A 379 18.50 -8.90 5.93
C PHE A 379 17.14 -8.25 6.17
N SER A 380 16.18 -8.43 5.27
CA SER A 380 14.79 -7.97 5.48
C SER A 380 14.16 -8.61 6.74
N ALA A 381 14.36 -9.90 6.96
CA ALA A 381 13.87 -10.59 8.15
C ALA A 381 14.47 -10.03 9.45
N ILE A 382 15.77 -9.73 9.44
CA ILE A 382 16.47 -9.08 10.58
C ILE A 382 15.87 -7.69 10.84
N LEU A 383 15.61 -6.91 9.80
CA LEU A 383 15.01 -5.58 9.92
C LEU A 383 13.57 -5.66 10.46
N PHE A 384 12.72 -6.58 9.97
CA PHE A 384 11.38 -6.78 10.53
C PHE A 384 11.43 -7.23 11.99
N PHE A 385 12.35 -8.10 12.36
CA PHE A 385 12.53 -8.50 13.76
C PHE A 385 13.01 -7.33 14.62
N ALA A 386 13.93 -6.50 14.13
CA ALA A 386 14.35 -5.28 14.82
C ALA A 386 13.17 -4.31 15.02
N ALA A 387 12.32 -4.13 13.99
CA ALA A 387 11.09 -3.34 14.09
C ALA A 387 10.13 -3.90 15.16
N ALA A 388 10.00 -5.24 15.25
CA ALA A 388 9.20 -5.89 16.29
C ALA A 388 9.73 -5.61 17.70
N VAL A 389 11.05 -5.72 17.92
CA VAL A 389 11.69 -5.41 19.20
C VAL A 389 11.50 -3.95 19.57
N ILE A 390 11.74 -3.03 18.63
CA ILE A 390 11.56 -1.59 18.85
C ILE A 390 10.09 -1.28 19.18
N ALA A 391 9.14 -1.84 18.46
CA ALA A 391 7.73 -1.69 18.76
C ALA A 391 7.42 -2.15 20.20
N ALA A 392 7.93 -3.31 20.61
CA ALA A 392 7.71 -3.85 21.97
C ALA A 392 8.19 -2.91 23.09
N THR A 393 9.28 -2.14 22.87
CA THR A 393 9.80 -1.17 23.84
C THR A 393 8.80 -0.04 24.15
N ALA A 394 7.92 0.29 23.20
CA ALA A 394 6.91 1.33 23.39
C ALA A 394 5.84 0.97 24.43
N ARG A 395 5.75 -0.29 24.88
CA ARG A 395 4.82 -0.70 25.92
C ARG A 395 5.03 0.09 27.23
N GLN A 396 6.27 0.43 27.55
CA GLN A 396 6.60 1.24 28.74
C GLN A 396 6.13 2.70 28.60
N SER A 397 6.18 3.24 27.37
CA SER A 397 5.72 4.62 27.10
C SER A 397 4.19 4.77 27.10
N TRP A 398 3.45 3.66 26.98
CA TRP A 398 1.98 3.66 26.96
C TRP A 398 1.37 3.82 28.36
N SER A 399 2.09 3.49 29.40
CA SER A 399 1.63 3.57 30.80
C SER A 399 1.63 4.99 31.37
N THR A 400 2.12 5.98 30.66
CA THR A 400 2.11 7.40 31.02
C THR A 400 1.29 8.22 30.03
N PRO A 401 -0.05 8.31 30.18
CA PRO A 401 -0.85 9.19 29.34
C PRO A 401 -0.63 10.63 29.78
N THR A 402 0.32 11.33 29.19
CA THR A 402 0.29 12.79 29.15
C THR A 402 -0.76 13.19 28.10
N ARG A 403 -2.04 13.22 28.47
CA ARG A 403 -3.03 14.01 27.73
C ARG A 403 -2.67 15.49 27.94
N PRO A 404 -2.26 16.23 26.91
CA PRO A 404 -2.22 17.68 27.01
C PRO A 404 -3.68 18.16 26.95
N GLY A 405 -4.21 18.67 28.05
CA GLY A 405 -5.50 19.35 28.10
C GLY A 405 -6.60 18.70 28.91
N GLY A 406 -6.30 18.18 30.09
CA GLY A 406 -7.30 18.04 31.15
C GLY A 406 -7.53 19.41 31.82
N CYS A 407 -8.56 20.15 31.39
CA CYS A 407 -9.10 21.20 32.23
C CYS A 407 -9.55 20.58 33.56
N VAL A 408 -8.86 20.94 34.62
CA VAL A 408 -9.34 20.79 35.98
C VAL A 408 -10.48 21.83 36.14
N SER A 409 -11.70 21.37 36.29
CA SER A 409 -12.83 22.16 36.77
C SER A 409 -12.74 22.34 38.27
#